data_a6f4b5cc28a161618c0bd94f0fb2b6ed
#
_entry.id   a6f4b5cc28a161618c0bd94f0fb2b6ed
#
_cell.length_a   1.000
_cell.length_b   1.000
_cell.length_c   1.000
_cell.angle_alpha   90.00
_cell.angle_beta   90.00
_cell.angle_gamma   90.00
#
_symmetry.space_group_name_H-M   'P 1'
#
loop_
_entity.id
_entity.type
_entity.pdbx_description
1 polymer ?
#
loop_
_entity_poly.entity_id
_entity_poly.type
_entity_poly.pdbx_seq_one_letter_code
_entity_poly.pdbx_strand_id
1 'polypeptide(L)'
;HKLDEVRKITAGYAEIISLSDIDCHDDIPETADTLEGNALLKARYIKEKFGYDCFADDTGLEVEVLNNAPGVYSARYAGTGHDSEANMNKLLSEMNHKENRKARFRTVIALVLDGKEYTFDGIVNGSITTEKRGNSGFGYDPIFMPDTYTQTFAEMGNDTKNQISHRAKAVMKLLKMVFPLLIDKGFCFPNTISLAP
;
A
#
# COMPACT_ATOMS: atom_id res chain seq x y z
N HIS A 1 5.04 0.21 -10.18
CA HIS A 1 4.02 -0.75 -9.68
C HIS A 1 3.02 -0.09 -8.72
N LYS A 2 3.46 0.53 -7.57
CA LYS A 2 2.53 1.16 -6.61
C LYS A 2 1.69 2.26 -7.24
N LEU A 3 2.32 3.17 -8.00
CA LEU A 3 1.64 4.25 -8.70
C LEU A 3 0.61 3.73 -9.70
N ASP A 4 0.94 2.67 -10.44
CA ASP A 4 0.03 2.06 -11.42
C ASP A 4 -1.21 1.47 -10.75
N GLU A 5 -1.02 0.83 -9.57
CA GLU A 5 -2.15 0.34 -8.76
C GLU A 5 -3.05 1.50 -8.33
N VAL A 6 -2.47 2.58 -7.77
CA VAL A 6 -3.24 3.74 -7.32
C VAL A 6 -3.98 4.39 -8.49
N ARG A 7 -3.33 4.64 -9.62
CA ARG A 7 -3.96 5.20 -10.84
C ARG A 7 -5.12 4.35 -11.35
N LYS A 8 -4.99 3.02 -11.31
CA LYS A 8 -6.09 2.11 -11.69
C LYS A 8 -7.26 2.19 -10.72
N ILE A 9 -7.00 2.22 -9.41
CA ILE A 9 -8.04 2.30 -8.38
C ILE A 9 -8.77 3.65 -8.44
N THR A 10 -8.05 4.74 -8.74
CA THR A 10 -8.59 6.10 -8.80
C THR A 10 -9.13 6.48 -10.18
N ALA A 11 -9.02 5.60 -11.17
CA ALA A 11 -9.51 5.87 -12.53
C ALA A 11 -10.99 6.26 -12.54
N GLY A 12 -11.29 7.41 -13.15
CA GLY A 12 -12.64 7.99 -13.17
C GLY A 12 -13.01 8.83 -11.93
N TYR A 13 -12.14 8.89 -10.92
CA TYR A 13 -12.32 9.70 -9.71
C TYR A 13 -11.37 10.89 -9.66
N ALA A 14 -10.07 10.65 -9.89
CA ALA A 14 -9.05 11.68 -9.80
C ALA A 14 -7.85 11.34 -10.69
N GLU A 15 -7.19 12.39 -11.20
CA GLU A 15 -5.88 12.27 -11.80
C GLU A 15 -4.81 12.27 -10.70
N ILE A 16 -3.91 11.28 -10.75
CA ILE A 16 -2.82 11.15 -9.79
C ILE A 16 -1.53 11.67 -10.40
N ILE A 17 -1.04 12.76 -9.85
CA ILE A 17 0.27 13.35 -10.14
C ILE A 17 1.31 12.67 -9.26
N SER A 18 2.41 12.19 -9.86
CA SER A 18 3.50 11.54 -9.14
C SER A 18 4.61 12.53 -8.76
N LEU A 19 5.56 12.06 -7.96
CA LEU A 19 6.77 12.84 -7.62
C LEU A 19 7.57 13.24 -8.86
N SER A 20 7.65 12.35 -9.86
CA SER A 20 8.33 12.66 -11.13
C SER A 20 7.62 13.75 -11.94
N ASP A 21 6.28 13.83 -11.85
CA ASP A 21 5.50 14.86 -12.55
C ASP A 21 5.73 16.27 -11.96
N ILE A 22 6.22 16.36 -10.72
CA ILE A 22 6.61 17.62 -10.03
C ILE A 22 8.13 17.78 -9.92
N ASP A 23 8.91 17.06 -10.71
CA ASP A 23 10.39 17.09 -10.74
C ASP A 23 11.03 16.81 -9.36
N CYS A 24 10.37 15.98 -8.55
CA CYS A 24 10.91 15.51 -7.28
C CYS A 24 11.59 14.15 -7.46
N HIS A 25 12.91 14.15 -7.33
CA HIS A 25 13.77 12.95 -7.44
C HIS A 25 14.45 12.61 -6.12
N ASP A 26 13.98 13.19 -5.01
CA ASP A 26 14.59 12.98 -3.71
C ASP A 26 14.33 11.56 -3.20
N ASP A 27 15.33 11.00 -2.56
CA ASP A 27 15.19 9.82 -1.71
C ASP A 27 14.69 10.27 -0.34
N ILE A 28 13.40 10.14 -0.11
CA ILE A 28 12.76 10.56 1.14
C ILE A 28 13.01 9.49 2.21
N PRO A 29 13.77 9.79 3.29
CA PRO A 29 14.12 8.80 4.29
C PRO A 29 12.90 8.22 5.01
N GLU A 30 12.83 6.89 5.11
CA GLU A 30 11.83 6.17 5.89
C GLU A 30 12.45 5.74 7.23
N THR A 31 12.49 6.67 8.19
CA THR A 31 13.18 6.51 9.48
C THR A 31 12.25 6.21 10.66
N ALA A 32 10.95 6.20 10.44
CA ALA A 32 10.00 5.87 11.50
C ALA A 32 9.88 4.36 11.71
N ASP A 33 9.53 3.99 12.94
CA ASP A 33 9.35 2.59 13.36
C ASP A 33 7.97 2.02 12.98
N THR A 34 7.11 2.83 12.34
CA THR A 34 5.75 2.44 11.95
C THR A 34 5.44 2.83 10.52
N LEU A 35 4.54 2.07 9.87
CA LEU A 35 4.04 2.39 8.53
C LEU A 35 3.38 3.78 8.50
N GLU A 36 2.62 4.10 9.54
CA GLU A 36 1.97 5.41 9.69
C GLU A 36 3.01 6.54 9.77
N GLY A 37 4.05 6.37 10.59
CA GLY A 37 5.13 7.35 10.71
C GLY A 37 5.85 7.59 9.39
N ASN A 38 6.19 6.54 8.65
CA ASN A 38 6.83 6.68 7.34
C ASN A 38 5.90 7.32 6.29
N ALA A 39 4.62 6.98 6.27
CA ALA A 39 3.65 7.62 5.38
C ALA A 39 3.55 9.13 5.68
N LEU A 40 3.45 9.51 6.97
CA LEU A 40 3.42 10.92 7.40
C LEU A 40 4.71 11.66 7.05
N LEU A 41 5.88 11.06 7.30
CA LEU A 41 7.17 11.67 6.93
C LEU A 41 7.22 12.01 5.45
N LYS A 42 6.81 11.09 4.58
CA LYS A 42 6.78 11.30 3.13
C LYS A 42 5.81 12.42 2.73
N ALA A 43 4.59 12.40 3.28
CA ALA A 43 3.59 13.43 2.95
C ALA A 43 4.02 14.83 3.44
N ARG A 44 4.53 14.94 4.67
CA ARG A 44 5.05 16.19 5.23
C ARG A 44 6.21 16.74 4.43
N TYR A 45 7.15 15.89 4.04
CA TYR A 45 8.30 16.29 3.21
C TYR A 45 7.86 16.99 1.91
N ILE A 46 6.89 16.40 1.20
CA ILE A 46 6.36 16.99 -0.04
C ILE A 46 5.60 18.28 0.25
N LYS A 47 4.80 18.34 1.31
CA LYS A 47 4.09 19.55 1.70
C LYS A 47 5.05 20.69 2.04
N GLU A 48 6.08 20.42 2.81
CA GLU A 48 7.07 21.44 3.25
C GLU A 48 7.93 21.93 2.08
N LYS A 49 8.40 21.02 1.22
CA LYS A 49 9.33 21.36 0.14
C LYS A 49 8.66 21.95 -1.08
N PHE A 50 7.49 21.46 -1.47
CA PHE A 50 6.81 21.83 -2.72
C PHE A 50 5.48 22.55 -2.51
N GLY A 51 4.96 22.61 -1.29
CA GLY A 51 3.71 23.32 -0.96
C GLY A 51 2.42 22.57 -1.33
N TYR A 52 2.49 21.42 -2.00
CA TYR A 52 1.33 20.67 -2.45
C TYR A 52 0.62 19.98 -1.29
N ASP A 53 -0.72 20.00 -1.33
CA ASP A 53 -1.50 19.03 -0.61
C ASP A 53 -1.35 17.67 -1.28
N CYS A 54 -1.01 16.67 -0.53
CA CYS A 54 -0.59 15.39 -1.08
C CYS A 54 -0.88 14.22 -0.15
N PHE A 55 -0.83 13.04 -0.69
CA PHE A 55 -0.83 11.82 0.10
C PHE A 55 0.41 10.98 -0.21
N ALA A 56 0.82 10.19 0.78
CA ALA A 56 1.88 9.19 0.63
C ALA A 56 1.45 7.88 1.28
N ASP A 57 1.90 6.75 0.74
CA ASP A 57 1.62 5.44 1.32
C ASP A 57 2.89 4.79 1.89
N ASP A 58 2.71 4.02 2.96
CA ASP A 58 3.66 3.01 3.35
C ASP A 58 2.97 1.67 3.53
N THR A 59 3.67 0.59 3.16
CA THR A 59 3.07 -0.75 3.09
C THR A 59 4.04 -1.78 3.66
N GLY A 60 3.51 -2.64 4.53
CA GLY A 60 4.23 -3.77 5.08
C GLY A 60 3.43 -5.06 5.04
N LEU A 61 4.18 -6.16 4.96
CA LEU A 61 3.70 -7.49 5.29
C LEU A 61 4.00 -7.75 6.77
N GLU A 62 3.00 -8.12 7.53
CA GLU A 62 3.12 -8.42 8.96
C GLU A 62 2.78 -9.90 9.17
N VAL A 63 3.73 -10.67 9.72
CA VAL A 63 3.58 -12.12 9.97
C VAL A 63 3.52 -12.37 11.48
N GLU A 64 2.40 -12.92 11.94
CA GLU A 64 2.08 -13.05 13.36
C GLU A 64 3.18 -13.78 14.15
N VAL A 65 3.60 -14.95 13.67
CA VAL A 65 4.60 -15.79 14.35
C VAL A 65 6.01 -15.19 14.37
N LEU A 66 6.25 -14.17 13.56
CA LEU A 66 7.51 -13.40 13.49
C LEU A 66 7.39 -12.01 14.17
N ASN A 67 6.47 -11.87 15.14
CA ASN A 67 6.21 -10.60 15.85
C ASN A 67 5.93 -9.42 14.88
N ASN A 68 5.14 -9.67 13.85
CA ASN A 68 4.80 -8.75 12.78
C ASN A 68 5.99 -8.34 11.87
N ALA A 69 7.13 -9.05 11.94
CA ALA A 69 8.15 -8.88 10.90
C ALA A 69 7.64 -9.46 9.56
N PRO A 70 8.10 -8.91 8.41
CA PRO A 70 9.03 -7.80 8.21
C PRO A 70 8.49 -6.39 8.53
N GLY A 71 7.16 -6.14 8.54
CA GLY A 71 6.57 -4.85 8.89
C GLY A 71 7.13 -3.69 8.05
N VAL A 72 7.61 -2.64 8.68
CA VAL A 72 8.23 -1.47 8.01
C VAL A 72 9.48 -1.81 7.19
N TYR A 73 10.10 -2.96 7.46
CA TYR A 73 11.27 -3.42 6.72
C TYR A 73 10.92 -4.28 5.51
N SER A 74 9.65 -4.36 5.11
CA SER A 74 9.19 -5.27 4.04
C SER A 74 9.96 -5.11 2.73
N ALA A 75 10.27 -3.89 2.32
CA ALA A 75 10.99 -3.64 1.08
C ALA A 75 12.49 -4.00 1.16
N ARG A 76 13.06 -4.03 2.36
CA ARG A 76 14.50 -4.22 2.63
C ARG A 76 14.79 -5.36 3.62
N TYR A 77 13.90 -6.34 3.69
CA TYR A 77 13.96 -7.41 4.69
C TYR A 77 15.22 -8.28 4.59
N ALA A 78 15.68 -8.55 3.38
CA ALA A 78 16.93 -9.28 3.13
C ALA A 78 18.16 -8.37 2.96
N GLY A 79 17.98 -7.04 3.03
CA GLY A 79 19.05 -6.05 2.83
C GLY A 79 18.59 -4.82 2.07
N THR A 80 19.51 -3.89 1.84
CA THR A 80 19.22 -2.56 1.26
C THR A 80 18.93 -2.58 -0.25
N GLY A 81 19.10 -3.72 -0.93
CA GLY A 81 18.95 -3.83 -2.39
C GLY A 81 17.51 -3.85 -2.92
N HIS A 82 16.50 -3.80 -2.06
CA HIS A 82 15.07 -3.89 -2.44
C HIS A 82 14.75 -5.13 -3.31
N ASP A 83 15.48 -6.22 -3.12
CA ASP A 83 15.34 -7.46 -3.88
C ASP A 83 14.16 -8.27 -3.35
N SER A 84 13.05 -8.27 -4.09
CA SER A 84 11.84 -8.99 -3.72
C SER A 84 12.06 -10.50 -3.62
N GLU A 85 12.90 -11.06 -4.46
CA GLU A 85 13.21 -12.50 -4.46
C GLU A 85 13.99 -12.88 -3.19
N ALA A 86 15.01 -12.11 -2.85
CA ALA A 86 15.77 -12.30 -1.63
C ALA A 86 14.89 -12.12 -0.37
N ASN A 87 14.01 -11.12 -0.37
CA ASN A 87 13.08 -10.86 0.72
C ASN A 87 12.11 -12.03 0.94
N MET A 88 11.52 -12.59 -0.14
CA MET A 88 10.65 -13.77 -0.06
C MET A 88 11.40 -15.00 0.42
N ASN A 89 12.60 -15.25 -0.10
CA ASN A 89 13.42 -16.40 0.29
C ASN A 89 13.79 -16.35 1.78
N LYS A 90 14.16 -15.18 2.28
CA LYS A 90 14.41 -14.97 3.71
C LYS A 90 13.18 -15.27 4.53
N LEU A 91 12.02 -14.70 4.15
CA LEU A 91 10.78 -14.92 4.89
C LEU A 91 10.40 -16.41 4.90
N LEU A 92 10.44 -17.10 3.76
CA LEU A 92 10.12 -18.52 3.68
C LEU A 92 11.07 -19.37 4.55
N SER A 93 12.35 -19.01 4.58
CA SER A 93 13.35 -19.67 5.46
C SER A 93 13.02 -19.49 6.94
N GLU A 94 12.65 -18.29 7.37
CA GLU A 94 12.25 -18.01 8.77
C GLU A 94 10.92 -18.65 9.15
N MET A 95 10.06 -18.88 8.14
CA MET A 95 8.78 -19.59 8.28
C MET A 95 8.91 -21.11 8.22
N ASN A 96 10.11 -21.65 8.00
CA ASN A 96 10.34 -23.08 7.99
C ASN A 96 9.97 -23.69 9.36
N HIS A 97 9.23 -24.81 9.34
CA HIS A 97 8.70 -25.50 10.52
C HIS A 97 7.76 -24.66 11.40
N LYS A 98 7.25 -23.53 10.93
CA LYS A 98 6.22 -22.77 11.64
C LYS A 98 4.82 -23.24 11.17
N GLU A 99 4.00 -23.70 12.12
CA GLU A 99 2.61 -24.09 11.86
C GLU A 99 1.70 -22.87 11.66
N ASN A 100 1.87 -21.85 12.52
CA ASN A 100 1.15 -20.59 12.36
C ASN A 100 1.75 -19.79 11.22
N ARG A 101 0.99 -19.70 10.13
CA ARG A 101 1.38 -18.96 8.93
C ARG A 101 0.56 -17.69 8.72
N LYS A 102 -0.24 -17.28 9.72
CA LYS A 102 -1.07 -16.08 9.64
C LYS A 102 -0.23 -14.84 9.38
N ALA A 103 -0.70 -14.06 8.44
CA ALA A 103 -0.06 -12.81 8.04
C ALA A 103 -1.13 -11.82 7.58
N ARG A 104 -0.75 -10.55 7.47
CA ARG A 104 -1.57 -9.54 6.82
C ARG A 104 -0.71 -8.57 6.02
N PHE A 105 -1.22 -8.14 4.89
CA PHE A 105 -0.74 -6.92 4.28
C PHE A 105 -1.45 -5.72 4.90
N ARG A 106 -0.69 -4.70 5.25
CA ARG A 106 -1.20 -3.41 5.72
C ARG A 106 -0.61 -2.29 4.90
N THR A 107 -1.46 -1.40 4.41
CA THR A 107 -1.07 -0.11 3.85
C THR A 107 -1.62 1.00 4.73
N VAL A 108 -0.80 1.97 5.06
CA VAL A 108 -1.23 3.24 5.63
C VAL A 108 -1.03 4.32 4.59
N ILE A 109 -2.07 5.08 4.31
CA ILE A 109 -2.00 6.32 3.53
C ILE A 109 -2.06 7.48 4.51
N ALA A 110 -1.12 8.39 4.43
CA ALA A 110 -1.16 9.69 5.10
C ALA A 110 -1.51 10.77 4.07
N LEU A 111 -2.49 11.59 4.38
CA LEU A 111 -2.92 12.74 3.57
C LEU A 111 -2.63 14.03 4.34
N VAL A 112 -1.99 14.98 3.70
CA VAL A 112 -1.91 16.38 4.15
C VAL A 112 -2.84 17.20 3.26
N LEU A 113 -3.87 17.80 3.85
CA LEU A 113 -4.87 18.59 3.14
C LEU A 113 -5.24 19.81 3.97
N ASP A 114 -5.11 21.02 3.42
CA ASP A 114 -5.41 22.30 4.09
C ASP A 114 -4.72 22.42 5.47
N GLY A 115 -3.48 21.96 5.58
CA GLY A 115 -2.70 21.98 6.83
C GLY A 115 -3.13 20.98 7.89
N LYS A 116 -4.06 20.07 7.59
CA LYS A 116 -4.47 18.96 8.45
C LYS A 116 -3.93 17.64 7.94
N GLU A 117 -3.71 16.72 8.87
CA GLU A 117 -3.20 15.38 8.59
C GLU A 117 -4.27 14.34 8.87
N TYR A 118 -4.37 13.37 7.97
CA TYR A 118 -5.32 12.26 8.06
C TYR A 118 -4.60 10.96 7.70
N THR A 119 -5.02 9.86 8.31
CA THR A 119 -4.46 8.54 7.98
C THR A 119 -5.56 7.53 7.66
N PHE A 120 -5.28 6.63 6.72
CA PHE A 120 -6.22 5.63 6.24
C PHE A 120 -5.52 4.27 6.16
N ASP A 121 -6.01 3.32 6.93
CA ASP A 121 -5.53 1.95 6.94
C ASP A 121 -6.31 1.07 5.96
N GLY A 122 -5.59 0.29 5.18
CA GLY A 122 -6.14 -0.82 4.41
C GLY A 122 -5.45 -2.12 4.80
N ILE A 123 -6.22 -3.12 5.20
CA ILE A 123 -5.71 -4.41 5.70
C ILE A 123 -6.35 -5.55 4.93
N VAL A 124 -5.51 -6.51 4.54
CA VAL A 124 -5.93 -7.83 4.04
C VAL A 124 -5.27 -8.90 4.88
N ASN A 125 -6.08 -9.67 5.59
CA ASN A 125 -5.60 -10.84 6.32
C ASN A 125 -5.43 -12.02 5.36
N GLY A 126 -4.55 -12.93 5.73
CA GLY A 126 -4.23 -14.10 4.94
C GLY A 126 -3.16 -14.96 5.59
N SER A 127 -2.50 -15.74 4.77
CA SER A 127 -1.43 -16.63 5.22
C SER A 127 -0.26 -16.65 4.24
N ILE A 128 0.93 -16.97 4.76
CA ILE A 128 2.13 -17.21 3.94
C ILE A 128 2.10 -18.65 3.45
N THR A 129 2.22 -18.85 2.15
CA THR A 129 2.34 -20.18 1.53
C THR A 129 3.70 -20.81 1.83
N THR A 130 3.82 -22.12 1.63
CA THR A 130 5.11 -22.84 1.81
C THR A 130 6.08 -22.64 0.66
N GLU A 131 5.59 -22.23 -0.48
CA GLU A 131 6.33 -22.02 -1.73
C GLU A 131 5.76 -20.84 -2.51
N LYS A 132 6.51 -20.33 -3.47
CA LYS A 132 6.06 -19.26 -4.37
C LYS A 132 5.11 -19.83 -5.40
N ARG A 133 4.00 -19.11 -5.65
CA ARG A 133 2.98 -19.47 -6.65
C ARG A 133 2.52 -18.23 -7.42
N GLY A 134 2.43 -18.36 -8.74
CA GLY A 134 2.07 -17.27 -9.63
C GLY A 134 3.26 -16.36 -9.99
N ASN A 135 3.07 -15.54 -11.04
CA ASN A 135 4.13 -14.71 -11.62
C ASN A 135 3.70 -13.24 -11.77
N SER A 136 2.50 -12.87 -11.33
CA SER A 136 2.00 -11.50 -11.41
C SER A 136 2.33 -10.72 -10.13
N GLY A 137 2.15 -9.39 -10.18
CA GLY A 137 2.32 -8.55 -9.01
C GLY A 137 3.77 -8.21 -8.69
N PHE A 138 4.06 -7.95 -7.42
CA PHE A 138 5.40 -7.59 -6.93
C PHE A 138 5.54 -7.88 -5.42
N GLY A 139 6.77 -7.79 -4.92
CA GLY A 139 7.06 -7.99 -3.50
C GLY A 139 6.73 -9.42 -3.05
N TYR A 140 5.89 -9.54 -2.05
CA TYR A 140 5.50 -10.83 -1.45
C TYR A 140 4.24 -11.45 -2.06
N ASP A 141 3.71 -10.92 -3.16
CA ASP A 141 2.49 -11.42 -3.81
C ASP A 141 2.53 -12.93 -4.11
N PRO A 142 3.68 -13.52 -4.54
CA PRO A 142 3.77 -14.95 -4.82
C PRO A 142 3.65 -15.87 -3.59
N ILE A 143 3.80 -15.34 -2.39
CA ILE A 143 3.75 -16.13 -1.15
C ILE A 143 2.62 -15.71 -0.20
N PHE A 144 1.81 -14.74 -0.55
CA PHE A 144 0.68 -14.29 0.25
C PHE A 144 -0.65 -14.73 -0.35
N MET A 145 -1.38 -15.54 0.40
CA MET A 145 -2.73 -16.02 0.06
C MET A 145 -3.74 -15.34 0.98
N PRO A 146 -4.63 -14.47 0.44
CA PRO A 146 -5.66 -13.80 1.24
C PRO A 146 -6.65 -14.80 1.82
N ASP A 147 -7.23 -14.47 2.99
CA ASP A 147 -8.31 -15.25 3.56
C ASP A 147 -9.48 -15.36 2.56
N THR A 148 -10.17 -16.48 2.60
CA THR A 148 -11.29 -16.85 1.70
C THR A 148 -10.89 -17.16 0.26
N TYR A 149 -9.61 -17.07 -0.10
CA TYR A 149 -9.09 -17.44 -1.42
C TYR A 149 -8.15 -18.65 -1.32
N THR A 150 -8.05 -19.39 -2.42
CA THR A 150 -7.10 -20.51 -2.57
C THR A 150 -5.89 -20.15 -3.42
N GLN A 151 -5.87 -18.93 -3.95
CA GLN A 151 -4.87 -18.36 -4.83
C GLN A 151 -4.05 -17.30 -4.10
N THR A 152 -2.76 -17.19 -4.41
CA THR A 152 -1.93 -16.06 -3.99
C THR A 152 -2.29 -14.80 -4.76
N PHE A 153 -1.87 -13.64 -4.28
CA PHE A 153 -2.05 -12.39 -5.03
C PHE A 153 -1.39 -12.46 -6.42
N ALA A 154 -0.28 -13.18 -6.56
CA ALA A 154 0.37 -13.36 -7.86
C ALA A 154 -0.38 -14.29 -8.81
N GLU A 155 -1.15 -15.27 -8.29
CA GLU A 155 -2.00 -16.15 -9.09
C GLU A 155 -3.30 -15.48 -9.54
N MET A 156 -3.86 -14.56 -8.73
CA MET A 156 -5.11 -13.85 -9.02
C MET A 156 -5.00 -12.88 -10.19
N GLY A 157 -3.81 -12.38 -10.47
CA GLY A 157 -3.59 -11.29 -11.41
C GLY A 157 -3.97 -9.91 -10.85
N ASN A 158 -3.48 -8.88 -11.54
CA ASN A 158 -3.55 -7.50 -11.05
C ASN A 158 -4.98 -6.96 -10.92
N ASP A 159 -5.90 -7.33 -11.82
CA ASP A 159 -7.24 -6.76 -11.82
C ASP A 159 -8.06 -7.24 -10.62
N THR A 160 -8.01 -8.53 -10.29
CA THR A 160 -8.64 -9.07 -9.08
C THR A 160 -7.98 -8.54 -7.82
N LYS A 161 -6.63 -8.53 -7.77
CA LYS A 161 -5.87 -7.96 -6.65
C LYS A 161 -6.25 -6.51 -6.38
N ASN A 162 -6.38 -5.66 -7.43
CA ASN A 162 -6.71 -4.24 -7.28
C ASN A 162 -8.11 -3.99 -6.68
N GLN A 163 -9.01 -4.96 -6.72
CA GLN A 163 -10.34 -4.86 -6.09
C GLN A 163 -10.32 -5.17 -4.60
N ILE A 164 -9.44 -6.06 -4.15
CA ILE A 164 -9.45 -6.60 -2.79
C ILE A 164 -8.22 -6.24 -1.95
N SER A 165 -7.19 -5.66 -2.57
CA SER A 165 -5.90 -5.43 -1.90
C SER A 165 -5.98 -4.43 -0.73
N HIS A 166 -5.00 -4.53 0.15
CA HIS A 166 -4.76 -3.59 1.24
C HIS A 166 -4.69 -2.14 0.72
N ARG A 167 -3.98 -1.89 -0.40
CA ARG A 167 -3.90 -0.56 -1.02
C ARG A 167 -5.25 -0.10 -1.54
N ALA A 168 -6.01 -0.96 -2.21
CA ALA A 168 -7.35 -0.62 -2.68
C ALA A 168 -8.25 -0.18 -1.52
N LYS A 169 -8.23 -0.92 -0.41
CA LYS A 169 -9.02 -0.57 0.78
C LYS A 169 -8.61 0.78 1.38
N ALA A 170 -7.31 1.07 1.47
CA ALA A 170 -6.81 2.35 1.98
C ALA A 170 -7.19 3.51 1.05
N VAL A 171 -6.98 3.37 -0.26
CA VAL A 171 -7.33 4.38 -1.28
C VAL A 171 -8.84 4.66 -1.28
N MET A 172 -9.69 3.64 -1.20
CA MET A 172 -11.13 3.85 -1.13
C MET A 172 -11.58 4.63 0.12
N LYS A 173 -10.92 4.44 1.26
CA LYS A 173 -11.17 5.25 2.46
C LYS A 173 -10.74 6.72 2.26
N LEU A 174 -9.56 6.94 1.66
CA LEU A 174 -9.09 8.26 1.27
C LEU A 174 -10.11 8.96 0.36
N LEU A 175 -10.53 8.29 -0.72
CA LEU A 175 -11.49 8.85 -1.68
C LEU A 175 -12.82 9.21 -1.01
N LYS A 176 -13.37 8.34 -0.16
CA LYS A 176 -14.63 8.60 0.58
C LYS A 176 -14.56 9.87 1.44
N MET A 177 -13.39 10.22 1.96
CA MET A 177 -13.20 11.44 2.74
C MET A 177 -12.95 12.66 1.85
N VAL A 178 -12.14 12.52 0.80
CA VAL A 178 -11.72 13.65 -0.04
C VAL A 178 -12.83 14.12 -0.98
N PHE A 179 -13.63 13.21 -1.55
CA PHE A 179 -14.67 13.55 -2.51
C PHE A 179 -15.70 14.57 -2.01
N PRO A 180 -16.33 14.38 -0.84
CA PRO A 180 -17.28 15.38 -0.32
C PRO A 180 -16.64 16.75 -0.14
N LEU A 181 -15.40 16.80 0.34
CA LEU A 181 -14.68 18.06 0.56
C LEU A 181 -14.36 18.80 -0.75
N LEU A 182 -14.09 18.08 -1.83
CA LEU A 182 -13.86 18.68 -3.14
C LEU A 182 -15.14 19.19 -3.78
N ILE A 183 -16.27 18.49 -3.61
CA ILE A 183 -17.59 18.93 -4.06
C ILE A 183 -17.99 20.22 -3.33
N ASP A 184 -17.81 20.30 -2.04
CA ASP A 184 -18.09 21.49 -1.22
C ASP A 184 -17.25 22.71 -1.63
N LYS A 185 -16.04 22.47 -2.18
CA LYS A 185 -15.18 23.53 -2.76
C LYS A 185 -15.51 23.88 -4.23
N GLY A 186 -16.59 23.34 -4.80
CA GLY A 186 -17.06 23.66 -6.16
C GLY A 186 -16.38 22.87 -7.28
N PHE A 187 -15.67 21.79 -6.99
CA PHE A 187 -15.16 20.89 -8.02
C PHE A 187 -16.30 20.02 -8.56
N CYS A 188 -16.63 20.16 -9.84
CA CYS A 188 -17.56 19.28 -10.55
C CYS A 188 -16.80 18.07 -11.11
N PHE A 189 -17.22 16.86 -10.70
CA PHE A 189 -16.74 15.62 -11.30
C PHE A 189 -17.71 15.16 -12.40
N PRO A 190 -17.22 14.74 -13.58
CA PRO A 190 -18.08 14.41 -14.73
C PRO A 190 -18.99 13.19 -14.50
N ASN A 191 -18.80 12.41 -13.45
CA ASN A 191 -19.66 11.29 -13.08
C ASN A 191 -19.77 11.18 -11.56
N THR A 192 -20.90 11.61 -11.02
CA THR A 192 -21.26 11.35 -9.62
C THR A 192 -21.65 9.88 -9.50
N ILE A 193 -20.70 8.99 -9.26
CA ILE A 193 -21.01 7.61 -8.93
C ILE A 193 -21.40 7.61 -7.44
N SER A 194 -22.68 7.30 -7.18
CA SER A 194 -23.16 6.99 -5.83
C SER A 194 -22.30 5.87 -5.28
N LEU A 195 -21.48 6.18 -4.29
CA LEU A 195 -20.82 5.17 -3.47
C LEU A 195 -21.92 4.53 -2.63
N ALA A 196 -22.47 3.41 -3.12
CA ALA A 196 -23.39 2.60 -2.34
C ALA A 196 -22.76 2.18 -1.01
N PRO A 197 -23.57 2.05 0.06
CA PRO A 197 -23.14 1.79 1.43
C PRO A 197 -22.34 0.50 1.59
#